data_41c4d4a0335d66d88586fabab7a6df49
#
_entry.id   41c4d4a0335d66d88586fabab7a6df49
#
_cell.length_a   1.000
_cell.length_b   1.000
_cell.length_c   1.000
_cell.angle_alpha   90.00
_cell.angle_beta   90.00
_cell.angle_gamma   90.00
#
_symmetry.space_group_name_H-M   'P 1'
#
loop_
_entity.id
_entity.type
_entity.pdbx_description
1 polymer ?
#
loop_
_entity_poly.entity_id
_entity_poly.type
_entity_poly.pdbx_seq_one_letter_code
_entity_poly.pdbx_strand_id
1 'polypeptide(L)'
;VEHSLVTYPAIVEQGAQQTRVHFPDLPAADVVDADYYQALMRAQLGLAIVIIDLESHHEPVPAPSEPTTLASLLNTPEARIELITTDLDEY
;
A
#
# COMPACT_ATOMS: atom_id res chain seq x y z
N VAL A 1 5.69 14.82 -20.28
CA VAL A 1 5.38 13.43 -20.00
C VAL A 1 4.45 13.36 -18.80
N GLU A 2 3.33 12.69 -18.94
CA GLU A 2 2.41 12.49 -17.84
C GLU A 2 2.80 11.23 -17.09
N HIS A 3 2.76 11.32 -15.78
CA HIS A 3 2.99 10.19 -14.90
C HIS A 3 1.67 9.72 -14.31
N SER A 4 1.52 8.42 -14.20
CA SER A 4 0.30 7.82 -13.64
C SER A 4 0.50 7.58 -12.14
N LEU A 5 0.61 8.65 -11.37
CA LEU A 5 0.78 8.58 -9.93
C LEU A 5 -0.52 8.17 -9.26
N VAL A 6 -0.42 7.18 -8.37
CA VAL A 6 -1.55 6.76 -7.54
C VAL A 6 -1.09 6.72 -6.10
N THR A 7 -2.00 7.07 -5.18
CA THR A 7 -1.72 7.08 -3.75
C THR A 7 -2.82 6.30 -3.03
N TYR A 8 -2.41 5.32 -2.25
CA TYR A 8 -3.33 4.53 -1.44
C TYR A 8 -2.90 4.56 0.02
N PRO A 9 -3.85 4.66 0.95
CA PRO A 9 -3.52 4.58 2.38
C PRO A 9 -3.18 3.14 2.75
N ALA A 10 -2.15 2.98 3.57
CA ALA A 10 -1.76 1.69 4.09
C ALA A 10 -1.65 1.77 5.61
N ILE A 11 -1.95 0.65 6.27
CA ILE A 11 -1.73 0.52 7.69
C ILE A 11 -0.35 -0.07 7.87
N VAL A 12 0.58 0.71 8.44
CA VAL A 12 1.96 0.29 8.67
C VAL A 12 2.11 -0.05 10.15
N GLU A 13 2.50 -1.29 10.41
CA GLU A 13 2.72 -1.77 11.77
C GLU A 13 4.19 -2.15 11.90
N GLN A 14 4.93 -1.35 12.66
CA GLN A 14 6.36 -1.58 12.86
C GLN A 14 6.58 -2.33 14.16
N GLY A 15 6.78 -3.65 14.06
CA GLY A 15 7.07 -4.49 15.21
C GLY A 15 8.56 -4.56 15.48
N ALA A 16 8.91 -5.31 16.55
CA ALA A 16 10.30 -5.43 16.98
C ALA A 16 11.18 -6.17 15.96
N GLN A 17 10.59 -7.08 15.19
CA GLN A 17 11.35 -7.94 14.29
C GLN A 17 10.95 -7.79 12.83
N GLN A 18 9.84 -7.14 12.55
CA GLN A 18 9.36 -6.98 11.18
C GLN A 18 8.41 -5.80 11.07
N THR A 19 8.27 -5.30 9.85
CA THR A 19 7.32 -4.25 9.50
C THR A 19 6.29 -4.84 8.54
N ARG A 20 5.02 -4.62 8.84
CA ARG A 20 3.92 -5.06 7.99
C ARG A 20 3.27 -3.83 7.36
N VAL A 21 3.03 -3.90 6.05
CA VAL A 21 2.29 -2.88 5.32
C VAL A 21 1.05 -3.54 4.74
N HIS A 22 -0.11 -3.08 5.20
CA HIS A 22 -1.40 -3.63 4.78
C HIS A 22 -2.19 -2.57 4.02
N PHE A 23 -2.64 -2.92 2.82
CA PHE A 23 -3.50 -2.06 2.01
C PHE A 23 -4.94 -2.54 2.13
N PRO A 24 -5.80 -1.87 2.92
CA PRO A 24 -7.19 -2.30 3.06
C PRO A 24 -7.96 -2.34 1.74
N ASP A 25 -7.62 -1.45 0.81
CA ASP A 25 -8.29 -1.40 -0.49
C ASP A 25 -7.75 -2.43 -1.49
N LEU A 26 -6.50 -2.86 -1.31
CA LEU A 26 -5.83 -3.79 -2.21
C LEU A 26 -5.00 -4.80 -1.40
N PRO A 27 -5.67 -5.76 -0.73
CA PRO A 27 -4.96 -6.69 0.16
C PRO A 27 -3.86 -7.52 -0.54
N ALA A 28 -3.96 -7.70 -1.86
CA ALA A 28 -2.94 -8.43 -2.60
C ALA A 28 -1.59 -7.71 -2.64
N ALA A 29 -1.56 -6.41 -2.29
CA ALA A 29 -0.33 -5.63 -2.25
C ALA A 29 0.36 -5.65 -0.89
N ASP A 30 -0.19 -6.37 0.10
CA ASP A 30 0.36 -6.43 1.44
C ASP A 30 1.81 -6.94 1.44
N VAL A 31 2.63 -6.37 2.32
CA VAL A 31 4.06 -6.69 2.42
C VAL A 31 4.45 -6.89 3.88
N VAL A 32 5.38 -7.81 4.11
CA VAL A 32 6.04 -7.97 5.41
C VAL A 32 7.53 -8.05 5.14
N ASP A 33 8.32 -7.27 5.87
CA ASP A 33 9.77 -7.26 5.72
C ASP A 33 10.41 -6.94 7.08
N ALA A 34 11.60 -7.46 7.30
CA ALA A 34 12.32 -7.21 8.54
C ALA A 34 12.78 -5.76 8.66
N ASP A 35 13.05 -5.11 7.53
CA ASP A 35 13.49 -3.73 7.48
C ASP A 35 12.35 -2.79 7.11
N TYR A 36 12.20 -1.72 7.88
CA TYR A 36 11.13 -0.73 7.68
C TYR A 36 11.18 -0.11 6.28
N TYR A 37 12.36 0.35 5.86
CA TYR A 37 12.47 1.02 4.57
C TYR A 37 12.29 0.07 3.40
N GLN A 38 12.77 -1.17 3.54
CA GLN A 38 12.55 -2.19 2.52
C GLN A 38 11.07 -2.53 2.40
N ALA A 39 10.36 -2.58 3.53
CA ALA A 39 8.92 -2.84 3.51
C ALA A 39 8.19 -1.76 2.72
N LEU A 40 8.53 -0.48 2.93
CA LEU A 40 7.90 0.62 2.20
C LEU A 40 8.23 0.58 0.71
N MET A 41 9.47 0.28 0.35
CA MET A 41 9.87 0.18 -1.05
C MET A 41 9.15 -0.96 -1.76
N ARG A 42 9.07 -2.12 -1.09
CA ARG A 42 8.34 -3.27 -1.63
C ARG A 42 6.85 -3.00 -1.73
N ALA A 43 6.31 -2.21 -0.80
CA ALA A 43 4.90 -1.81 -0.83
C ALA A 43 4.61 -0.95 -2.06
N GLN A 44 5.49 -0.01 -2.40
CA GLN A 44 5.33 0.81 -3.59
C GLN A 44 5.32 -0.05 -4.86
N LEU A 45 6.27 -0.98 -4.96
CA LEU A 45 6.35 -1.88 -6.10
C LEU A 45 5.13 -2.80 -6.17
N GLY A 46 4.76 -3.39 -5.03
CA GLY A 46 3.61 -4.29 -4.97
C GLY A 46 2.31 -3.59 -5.33
N LEU A 47 2.14 -2.35 -4.88
CA LEU A 47 0.96 -1.57 -5.21
C LEU A 47 0.86 -1.35 -6.72
N ALA A 48 1.97 -0.98 -7.38
CA ALA A 48 1.99 -0.78 -8.82
C ALA A 48 1.66 -2.07 -9.57
N ILE A 49 2.28 -3.18 -9.16
CA ILE A 49 2.08 -4.48 -9.82
C ILE A 49 0.62 -4.92 -9.72
N VAL A 50 0.02 -4.78 -8.54
CA VAL A 50 -1.38 -5.20 -8.34
C VAL A 50 -2.33 -4.37 -9.19
N ILE A 51 -2.13 -3.05 -9.25
CA ILE A 51 -2.98 -2.17 -10.06
C ILE A 51 -2.82 -2.48 -11.54
N ILE A 52 -1.59 -2.64 -12.01
CA ILE A 52 -1.33 -2.95 -13.42
C ILE A 52 -1.96 -4.30 -13.78
N ASP A 53 -1.87 -5.28 -12.88
CA ASP A 53 -2.47 -6.59 -13.11
C ASP A 53 -3.99 -6.48 -13.24
N LEU A 54 -4.64 -5.73 -12.34
CA LEU A 54 -6.09 -5.53 -12.42
C LEU A 54 -6.48 -4.86 -13.73
N GLU A 55 -5.75 -3.82 -14.13
CA GLU A 55 -6.04 -3.10 -15.38
C GLU A 55 -5.84 -3.99 -16.60
N SER A 56 -4.81 -4.83 -16.60
CA SER A 56 -4.52 -5.71 -17.73
C SER A 56 -5.59 -6.79 -17.90
N HIS A 57 -6.29 -7.15 -16.84
CA HIS A 57 -7.40 -8.12 -16.88
C HIS A 57 -8.76 -7.43 -16.97
N HIS A 58 -8.79 -6.12 -17.16
CA HIS A 58 -10.03 -5.32 -17.22
C HIS A 58 -10.86 -5.46 -15.96
N GLU A 59 -10.22 -5.69 -14.83
CA GLU A 59 -10.89 -5.75 -13.54
C GLU A 59 -10.93 -4.37 -12.89
N PRO A 60 -11.99 -4.04 -12.14
CA PRO A 60 -12.08 -2.73 -11.49
C PRO A 60 -10.99 -2.55 -10.44
N VAL A 61 -10.38 -1.36 -10.44
CA VAL A 61 -9.39 -0.97 -9.44
C VAL A 61 -10.13 -0.22 -8.34
N PRO A 62 -10.11 -0.70 -7.09
CA PRO A 62 -10.79 -0.01 -6.00
C PRO A 62 -10.24 1.39 -5.79
N ALA A 63 -11.12 2.34 -5.48
CA ALA A 63 -10.69 3.69 -5.13
C ALA A 63 -10.06 3.72 -3.76
N PRO A 64 -9.08 4.63 -3.51
CA PRO A 64 -8.47 4.75 -2.19
C PRO A 64 -9.50 5.16 -1.12
N SER A 65 -9.45 4.52 0.04
CA SER A 65 -10.26 4.91 1.18
C SER A 65 -9.71 6.18 1.81
N GLU A 66 -10.57 6.88 2.56
CA GLU A 66 -10.13 8.04 3.32
C GLU A 66 -9.32 7.59 4.53
N PRO A 67 -8.16 8.23 4.81
CA PRO A 67 -7.36 7.85 5.99
C PRO A 67 -8.13 7.94 7.30
N THR A 68 -9.02 8.91 7.43
CA THR A 68 -9.85 9.05 8.64
C THR A 68 -10.76 7.86 8.86
N THR A 69 -11.26 7.26 7.77
CA THR A 69 -12.08 6.05 7.86
C THR A 69 -11.24 4.86 8.35
N LEU A 70 -9.99 4.78 7.91
CA LEU A 70 -9.11 3.69 8.27
C LEU A 70 -8.58 3.80 9.71
N ALA A 71 -8.63 4.98 10.29
CA ALA A 71 -8.13 5.18 11.67
C ALA A 71 -8.80 4.23 12.67
N SER A 72 -10.06 3.88 12.42
CA SER A 72 -10.79 2.95 13.29
C SER A 72 -10.27 1.52 13.21
N LEU A 73 -9.45 1.20 12.21
CA LEU A 73 -8.88 -0.14 12.03
C LEU A 73 -7.54 -0.31 12.75
N LEU A 74 -7.01 0.76 13.34
CA LEU A 74 -5.74 0.70 14.05
C LEU A 74 -5.96 0.03 15.41
N ASN A 75 -5.40 -1.16 15.56
CA ASN A 75 -5.62 -2.00 16.74
C ASN A 75 -4.47 -1.96 17.75
N THR A 76 -3.32 -1.46 17.37
CA THR A 76 -2.14 -1.47 18.22
C THR A 76 -1.47 -0.10 18.20
N PRO A 77 -0.71 0.25 19.27
CA PRO A 77 0.03 1.52 19.30
C PRO A 77 1.08 1.64 18.21
N GLU A 78 1.58 0.52 17.70
CA GLU A 78 2.60 0.50 16.65
C GLU A 78 2.02 0.73 15.26
N ALA A 79 0.71 0.61 15.09
CA ALA A 79 0.07 0.77 13.79
C ALA A 79 -0.20 2.24 13.50
N ARG A 80 0.04 2.64 12.26
CA ARG A 80 -0.26 4.00 11.81
C ARG A 80 -0.64 3.96 10.34
N ILE A 81 -1.23 5.05 9.86
CA ILE A 81 -1.62 5.17 8.47
C ILE A 81 -0.55 5.96 7.73
N GLU A 82 -0.03 5.38 6.65
CA GLU A 82 0.91 6.02 5.75
C GLU A 82 0.30 6.04 4.36
N LEU A 83 0.51 7.15 3.63
CA LEU A 83 0.07 7.25 2.24
C LEU A 83 1.20 6.75 1.36
N ILE A 84 0.94 5.70 0.60
CA ILE A 84 1.93 5.09 -0.29
C ILE A 84 1.62 5.53 -1.72
N THR A 85 2.58 6.21 -2.34
CA THR A 85 2.44 6.68 -3.71
C THR A 85 3.35 5.88 -4.62
N THR A 86 2.82 5.46 -5.76
CA THR A 86 3.61 4.77 -6.77
C THR A 86 3.31 5.35 -8.15
N ASP A 87 4.27 5.23 -9.06
CA ASP A 87 4.12 5.70 -10.44
C ASP A 87 3.98 4.48 -11.34
N LEU A 88 2.79 4.30 -11.91
CA LEU A 88 2.50 3.16 -12.76
C LEU A 88 3.32 3.16 -14.05
N ASP A 89 3.81 4.32 -14.47
CA ASP A 89 4.61 4.43 -15.69
C ASP A 89 6.05 3.92 -15.51
N GLU A 90 6.49 3.70 -14.26
CA GLU A 90 7.84 3.19 -14.00
C GLU A 90 7.93 1.66 -14.10
N TYR A 91 6.82 0.98 -14.17
CA TYR A 91 6.81 -0.49 -14.09
C TYR A 91 6.14 -1.16 -15.29
#